data_44be7ac55bcb9601a1adb51f67fcf4dd
#
_entry.id   44be7ac55bcb9601a1adb51f67fcf4dd
#
_cell.length_a   1.000
_cell.length_b   1.000
_cell.length_c   1.000
_cell.angle_alpha   90.00
_cell.angle_beta   90.00
_cell.angle_gamma   90.00
#
_symmetry.space_group_name_H-M   'P 1'
#
loop_
_entity.id
_entity.type
_entity.pdbx_description
1 polymer ?
#
loop_
_entity_poly.entity_id
_entity_poly.type
_entity_poly.pdbx_seq_one_letter_code
_entity_poly.pdbx_strand_id
1 'polypeptide(L)'
;MIDYRTEAPEILRDFLAYHETVKAHSRRTVDEYFLDLRNFFRYMKQIRDPQLANRALDEIDIMDLDLEFVSSITLTDIYGY
;
A
#
# COMPACT_ATOMS: atom_id res chain seq x y z
N MET A 1 -1.32 -8.27 15.51
CA MET A 1 -0.78 -8.87 14.26
C MET A 1 -1.63 -8.41 13.08
N ILE A 2 -0.99 -8.02 11.98
CA ILE A 2 -1.71 -7.59 10.79
C ILE A 2 -2.29 -8.80 10.06
N ASP A 3 -3.59 -8.73 9.76
CA ASP A 3 -4.24 -9.75 8.94
C ASP A 3 -4.29 -9.28 7.49
N TYR A 4 -3.34 -9.75 6.69
CA TYR A 4 -3.23 -9.30 5.30
C TYR A 4 -4.42 -9.70 4.44
N ARG A 5 -5.17 -10.73 4.82
CA ARG A 5 -6.36 -11.14 4.07
C ARG A 5 -7.47 -10.09 4.14
N THR A 6 -7.49 -9.31 5.21
CA THR A 6 -8.52 -8.28 5.42
C THR A 6 -7.99 -6.86 5.25
N GLU A 7 -6.68 -6.64 5.39
CA GLU A 7 -6.10 -5.30 5.40
C GLU A 7 -5.30 -4.98 4.14
N ALA A 8 -4.89 -5.98 3.35
CA ALA A 8 -4.08 -5.77 2.15
C ALA A 8 -4.80 -6.25 0.90
N PRO A 9 -4.79 -5.45 -0.19
CA PRO A 9 -5.30 -5.93 -1.47
C PRO A 9 -4.43 -7.05 -2.02
N GLU A 10 -4.98 -7.84 -2.93
CA GLU A 10 -4.30 -9.02 -3.48
C GLU A 10 -2.91 -8.69 -4.01
N ILE A 11 -2.78 -7.58 -4.74
CA ILE A 11 -1.50 -7.18 -5.33
C ILE A 11 -0.42 -6.96 -4.27
N LEU A 12 -0.78 -6.42 -3.11
CA LEU A 12 0.16 -6.25 -2.00
C LEU A 12 0.42 -7.56 -1.27
N ARG A 13 -0.58 -8.41 -1.13
CA ARG A 13 -0.39 -9.72 -0.49
C ARG A 13 0.64 -10.56 -1.25
N ASP A 14 0.57 -10.55 -2.57
CA ASP A 14 1.53 -11.28 -3.41
C ASP A 14 2.94 -10.74 -3.24
N PHE A 15 3.10 -9.42 -3.22
CA PHE A 15 4.38 -8.78 -3.00
C PHE A 15 4.96 -9.13 -1.63
N LEU A 16 4.15 -9.06 -0.59
CA LEU A 16 4.59 -9.33 0.78
C LEU A 16 4.95 -10.81 0.97
N ALA A 17 4.17 -11.71 0.38
CA ALA A 17 4.45 -13.14 0.42
C ALA A 17 5.78 -13.46 -0.27
N TYR A 18 6.07 -12.81 -1.40
CA TYR A 18 7.34 -12.96 -2.08
C TYR A 18 8.51 -12.57 -1.18
N HIS A 19 8.42 -11.41 -0.52
CA HIS A 19 9.49 -10.94 0.36
C HIS A 19 9.68 -11.84 1.58
N GLU A 20 8.60 -12.40 2.12
CA GLU A 20 8.69 -13.30 3.27
C GLU A 20 9.30 -14.65 2.90
N THR A 21 8.90 -15.23 1.74
CA THR A 21 9.28 -16.60 1.38
C THR A 21 10.54 -16.66 0.53
N VAL A 22 10.66 -15.82 -0.50
CA VAL A 22 11.76 -15.88 -1.47
C VAL A 22 12.96 -15.09 -0.99
N LYS A 23 12.73 -13.89 -0.45
CA LYS A 23 13.80 -13.04 0.07
C LYS A 23 14.14 -13.33 1.52
N ALA A 24 13.38 -14.20 2.17
CA ALA A 24 13.61 -14.64 3.55
C ALA A 24 13.66 -13.49 4.57
N HIS A 25 12.88 -12.43 4.34
CA HIS A 25 12.74 -11.36 5.32
C HIS A 25 11.90 -11.84 6.52
N SER A 26 12.20 -11.32 7.71
CA SER A 26 11.41 -11.63 8.89
C SER A 26 9.98 -11.10 8.76
N ARG A 27 9.04 -11.71 9.50
CA ARG A 27 7.66 -11.23 9.52
C ARG A 27 7.59 -9.77 9.97
N ARG A 28 8.39 -9.38 10.95
CA ARG A 28 8.43 -8.00 11.42
C ARG A 28 8.85 -7.03 10.31
N THR A 29 9.87 -7.39 9.53
CA THR A 29 10.31 -6.57 8.41
C THR A 29 9.23 -6.46 7.34
N VAL A 30 8.54 -7.56 7.05
CA VAL A 30 7.43 -7.56 6.09
C VAL A 30 6.28 -6.69 6.59
N ASP A 31 5.95 -6.75 7.88
CA ASP A 31 4.91 -5.91 8.47
C ASP A 31 5.26 -4.42 8.36
N GLU A 32 6.52 -4.07 8.59
CA GLU A 32 6.99 -2.69 8.43
C GLU A 32 6.86 -2.22 6.98
N TYR A 33 7.23 -3.06 6.01
CA TYR A 33 7.04 -2.75 4.60
C TYR A 33 5.56 -2.52 4.27
N PHE A 34 4.68 -3.36 4.80
CA PHE A 34 3.24 -3.18 4.57
C PHE A 34 2.74 -1.85 5.10
N LEU A 35 3.14 -1.48 6.31
CA LEU A 35 2.69 -0.22 6.90
C LEU A 35 3.16 0.98 6.07
N ASP A 36 4.39 0.96 5.59
CA ASP A 36 4.92 2.03 4.73
C ASP A 36 4.17 2.08 3.40
N LEU A 37 3.95 0.93 2.77
CA LEU A 37 3.22 0.85 1.50
C LEU A 37 1.76 1.28 1.68
N ARG A 38 1.12 0.89 2.76
CA ARG A 38 -0.26 1.30 3.04
C ARG A 38 -0.36 2.81 3.13
N ASN A 39 0.53 3.44 3.88
CA ASN A 39 0.53 4.89 4.03
C ASN A 39 0.79 5.58 2.71
N PHE A 40 1.72 5.07 1.91
CA PHE A 40 2.01 5.62 0.58
C PHE A 40 0.80 5.53 -0.35
N PHE A 41 0.13 4.37 -0.41
CA PHE A 41 -1.03 4.22 -1.29
C PHE A 41 -2.23 5.03 -0.80
N ARG A 42 -2.41 5.17 0.50
CA ARG A 42 -3.43 6.07 1.05
C ARG A 42 -3.18 7.52 0.61
N TYR A 43 -1.92 7.96 0.71
CA TYR A 43 -1.52 9.29 0.25
C TYR A 43 -1.80 9.44 -1.25
N MET A 44 -1.44 8.45 -2.06
CA MET A 44 -1.67 8.52 -3.51
C MET A 44 -3.14 8.60 -3.86
N LYS A 45 -3.98 7.83 -3.17
CA LYS A 45 -5.44 7.92 -3.38
C LYS A 45 -5.97 9.30 -2.99
N GLN A 46 -5.44 9.85 -1.91
CA GLN A 46 -5.89 11.16 -1.42
C GLN A 46 -5.58 12.28 -2.42
N ILE A 47 -4.38 12.28 -3.00
CA ILE A 47 -4.02 13.35 -3.96
C ILE A 47 -4.69 13.19 -5.31
N ARG A 48 -5.13 11.98 -5.67
CA ARG A 48 -5.78 11.73 -6.95
C ARG A 48 -7.30 11.86 -6.90
N ASP A 49 -7.90 11.79 -5.72
CA ASP A 49 -9.34 11.89 -5.55
C ASP A 49 -9.68 13.09 -4.69
N PRO A 50 -10.25 14.16 -5.29
CA PRO A 50 -10.62 15.36 -4.52
C PRO A 50 -11.60 15.08 -3.38
N GLN A 51 -12.41 14.02 -3.46
CA GLN A 51 -13.36 13.66 -2.42
C GLN A 51 -12.67 13.15 -1.15
N LEU A 52 -11.41 12.70 -1.28
CA LEU A 52 -10.63 12.18 -0.17
C LEU A 52 -9.71 13.24 0.45
N ALA A 53 -9.65 14.45 -0.12
CA ALA A 53 -8.70 15.48 0.29
C ALA A 53 -8.84 15.90 1.75
N ASN A 54 -10.05 15.83 2.30
CA ASN A 54 -10.33 16.22 3.70
C ASN A 54 -10.45 15.02 4.63
N ARG A 55 -10.16 13.81 4.15
CA ARG A 55 -10.22 12.62 4.98
C ARG A 55 -8.89 12.36 5.66
N ALA A 56 -8.92 11.79 6.87
CA ALA A 56 -7.71 11.33 7.52
C ALA A 56 -7.15 10.13 6.76
N LEU A 57 -5.81 10.01 6.73
CA LEU A 57 -5.17 8.92 5.97
C LEU A 57 -5.63 7.53 6.42
N ASP A 58 -5.83 7.34 7.74
CA ASP A 58 -6.26 6.06 8.29
C ASP A 58 -7.70 5.67 7.92
N GLU A 59 -8.49 6.61 7.38
CA GLU A 59 -9.84 6.35 6.90
C GLU A 59 -9.89 5.93 5.43
N ILE A 60 -8.77 6.02 4.71
CA ILE A 60 -8.72 5.73 3.28
C ILE A 60 -8.50 4.23 3.08
N ASP A 61 -9.45 3.59 2.37
CA ASP A 61 -9.39 2.17 2.04
C ASP A 61 -8.48 1.93 0.84
N ILE A 62 -7.59 0.94 0.93
CA ILE A 62 -6.71 0.55 -0.17
C ILE A 62 -7.05 -0.83 -0.74
N MET A 63 -8.15 -1.46 -0.30
CA MET A 63 -8.50 -2.81 -0.73
C MET A 63 -8.88 -2.90 -2.21
N ASP A 64 -9.23 -1.78 -2.83
CA ASP A 64 -9.59 -1.69 -4.24
C ASP A 64 -8.39 -1.41 -5.17
N LEU A 65 -7.18 -1.38 -4.64
CA LEU A 65 -5.99 -1.18 -5.47
C LEU A 65 -5.82 -2.32 -6.47
N ASP A 66 -5.46 -1.96 -7.69
CA ASP A 66 -5.20 -2.92 -8.76
C ASP A 66 -3.88 -2.58 -9.48
N LEU A 67 -3.53 -3.44 -10.43
CA LEU A 67 -2.28 -3.25 -11.18
C LEU A 67 -2.30 -1.95 -11.98
N GLU A 68 -3.45 -1.55 -12.51
CA GLU A 68 -3.58 -0.31 -13.26
C GLU A 68 -3.23 0.90 -12.38
N PHE A 69 -3.77 0.95 -11.16
CA PHE A 69 -3.46 2.03 -10.23
C PHE A 69 -1.98 2.06 -9.89
N VAL A 70 -1.40 0.90 -9.55
CA VAL A 70 0.01 0.81 -9.16
C VAL A 70 0.92 1.20 -10.33
N SER A 71 0.57 0.75 -11.54
CA SER A 71 1.36 1.07 -12.75
C SER A 71 1.31 2.54 -13.13
N SER A 72 0.31 3.27 -12.66
CA SER A 72 0.16 4.70 -12.95
C SER A 72 1.02 5.60 -12.06
N ILE A 73 1.67 5.04 -11.04
CA ILE A 73 2.50 5.80 -10.11
C ILE A 73 3.82 6.17 -10.79
N THR A 74 4.19 7.46 -10.70
CA THR A 74 5.39 7.98 -11.35
C THR A 74 6.47 8.29 -10.32
N LEU A 75 7.69 8.55 -10.81
CA LEU A 75 8.78 9.01 -9.94
C LEU A 75 8.43 10.35 -9.26
N THR A 76 7.73 11.22 -9.95
CA THR A 76 7.28 12.49 -9.37
C THR A 76 6.36 12.23 -8.17
N ASP A 77 5.46 11.25 -8.27
CA ASP A 77 4.60 10.87 -7.16
C ASP A 77 5.41 10.38 -5.96
N ILE A 78 6.43 9.56 -6.21
CA ILE A 78 7.29 9.03 -5.16
C ILE A 78 8.07 10.15 -4.47
N TYR A 79 8.63 11.08 -5.25
CA TYR A 79 9.36 12.22 -4.69
C TYR A 79 8.46 13.18 -3.93
N GLY A 80 7.19 13.27 -4.28
CA GLY A 80 6.23 14.13 -3.60
C GLY A 80 5.72 13.58 -2.27
N TYR A 81 6.02 12.33 -1.99
CA TYR A 81 5.59 11.68 -0.74
C TYR A 81 6.54 12.11 0.42
#